data_d148adc32b5eb0af7c54070bc9b79b66
#
_entry.id   d148adc32b5eb0af7c54070bc9b79b66
#
_cell.length_a   1.000
_cell.length_b   1.000
_cell.length_c   1.000
_cell.angle_alpha   90.00
_cell.angle_beta   90.00
_cell.angle_gamma   90.00
#
_symmetry.space_group_name_H-M   'P 1'
#
loop_
_entity.id
_entity.type
_entity.pdbx_description
1 polymer ?
#
loop_
_entity_poly.entity_id
_entity_poly.type
_entity_poly.pdbx_seq_one_letter_code
_entity_poly.pdbx_strand_id
1 'polypeptide(L)'
;VQRVMNITDVGHLTGDADSGEDKMEKEAAKEKKTPWEVAAFYTQAFLSDIADLNIKKPGKIVPATKTIKDQIAIIKKLMAKGYAYATEQAVYFAVSKFKNYGALSGQSLKDKLTAARAEVVEDKAKRNAADFALWFKLVGHHANHIMHWPSPWGVGFPGWHIECSAISTKHLGQPFDIHTGGIDLIGTHHTNEIAQSEAAFDKPLAKYWLHAEFLLIDKAKMAKS
;
A
#
# COMPACT_ATOMS: atom_id res chain seq x y z
N VAL A 1 -19.09 8.52 14.77
CA VAL A 1 -18.32 7.92 13.65
C VAL A 1 -16.91 7.63 14.14
N GLN A 2 -16.48 6.38 14.05
CA GLN A 2 -15.09 5.99 14.30
C GLN A 2 -14.30 6.20 13.00
N ARG A 3 -13.31 7.08 13.02
CA ARG A 3 -12.43 7.35 11.87
C ARG A 3 -11.01 6.89 12.18
N VAL A 4 -10.46 6.04 11.31
CA VAL A 4 -9.07 5.57 11.36
C VAL A 4 -8.35 6.12 10.14
N MET A 5 -7.15 6.63 10.35
CA MET A 5 -6.28 7.13 9.28
C MET A 5 -4.91 6.48 9.42
N ASN A 6 -4.36 6.02 8.31
CA ASN A 6 -2.98 5.54 8.25
C ASN A 6 -1.99 6.70 8.13
N ILE A 7 -0.77 6.48 8.58
CA ILE A 7 0.41 7.23 8.17
C ILE A 7 1.31 6.24 7.43
N THR A 8 1.60 6.54 6.18
CA THR A 8 2.50 5.76 5.34
C THR A 8 3.94 6.16 5.68
N ASP A 9 4.44 5.64 6.80
CA ASP A 9 5.77 5.90 7.34
C ASP A 9 6.79 4.80 7.05
N VAL A 10 6.42 3.88 6.18
CA VAL A 10 7.33 2.93 5.52
C VAL A 10 7.76 3.53 4.20
N GLY A 11 9.03 3.41 3.84
CA GLY A 11 9.51 3.83 2.53
C GLY A 11 8.87 2.99 1.43
N HIS A 12 8.31 3.66 0.42
CA HIS A 12 7.70 3.01 -0.73
C HIS A 12 8.36 3.44 -2.02
N LEU A 13 8.40 2.51 -2.95
CA LEU A 13 8.94 2.73 -4.28
C LEU A 13 8.14 3.79 -5.03
N THR A 14 8.80 4.53 -5.91
CA THR A 14 8.19 5.67 -6.62
C THR A 14 7.13 5.27 -7.64
N GLY A 15 7.18 4.03 -8.15
CA GLY A 15 6.24 3.50 -9.14
C GLY A 15 5.12 2.69 -8.51
N ASP A 16 3.90 2.85 -9.03
CA ASP A 16 2.73 2.08 -8.59
C ASP A 16 2.84 0.58 -8.87
N ALA A 17 3.82 0.18 -9.70
CA ALA A 17 4.08 -1.19 -10.13
C ALA A 17 5.28 -1.84 -9.40
N ASP A 18 5.50 -1.51 -8.14
CA ASP A 18 6.59 -2.06 -7.32
C ASP A 18 8.00 -1.74 -7.87
N SER A 19 8.17 -0.58 -8.50
CA SER A 19 9.43 -0.16 -9.13
C SER A 19 9.89 1.22 -8.68
N GLY A 20 11.17 1.51 -8.89
CA GLY A 20 11.76 2.83 -8.62
C GLY A 20 12.54 2.92 -7.31
N GLU A 21 12.97 4.14 -6.97
CA GLU A 21 13.68 4.45 -5.73
C GLU A 21 12.70 4.69 -4.58
N ASP A 22 13.13 4.44 -3.35
CA ASP A 22 12.37 4.80 -2.16
C ASP A 22 12.35 6.33 -1.97
N LYS A 23 11.13 6.90 -1.95
CA LYS A 23 10.92 8.34 -1.79
C LYS A 23 11.43 8.87 -0.46
N MET A 24 11.24 8.08 0.62
CA MET A 24 11.65 8.50 1.96
C MET A 24 13.17 8.43 2.14
N GLU A 25 13.81 7.39 1.61
CA GLU A 25 15.28 7.28 1.64
C GLU A 25 15.93 8.40 0.83
N LYS A 26 15.37 8.73 -0.33
CA LYS A 26 15.85 9.83 -1.17
C LYS A 26 15.75 11.18 -0.46
N GLU A 27 14.61 11.46 0.17
CA GLU A 27 14.44 12.71 0.91
C GLU A 27 15.30 12.72 2.19
N ALA A 28 15.42 11.60 2.89
CA ALA A 28 16.29 11.45 4.05
C ALA A 28 17.76 11.75 3.73
N ALA A 29 18.26 11.23 2.61
CA ALA A 29 19.61 11.52 2.14
C ALA A 29 19.82 13.00 1.82
N LYS A 30 18.83 13.63 1.15
CA LYS A 30 18.84 15.05 0.80
C LYS A 30 18.84 15.96 2.04
N GLU A 31 18.00 15.63 3.04
CA GLU A 31 17.89 16.40 4.28
C GLU A 31 18.93 16.01 5.34
N LYS A 32 19.79 15.03 5.09
CA LYS A 32 20.75 14.46 6.05
C LYS A 32 20.06 13.96 7.33
N LYS A 33 18.92 13.33 7.18
CA LYS A 33 18.09 12.74 8.23
C LYS A 33 17.94 11.24 8.02
N THR A 34 17.43 10.55 9.02
CA THR A 34 16.97 9.18 8.86
C THR A 34 15.55 9.14 8.25
N PRO A 35 15.12 8.06 7.56
CA PRO A 35 13.75 7.91 7.09
C PRO A 35 12.69 8.09 8.18
N TRP A 36 12.98 7.64 9.41
CA TRP A 36 12.08 7.82 10.57
C TRP A 36 11.92 9.28 10.98
N GLU A 37 12.98 10.06 10.96
CA GLU A 37 12.93 11.50 11.26
C GLU A 37 12.16 12.26 10.20
N VAL A 38 12.33 11.89 8.92
CA VAL A 38 11.55 12.43 7.80
C VAL A 38 10.07 12.11 7.99
N ALA A 39 9.72 10.84 8.26
CA ALA A 39 8.35 10.42 8.52
C ALA A 39 7.71 11.17 9.70
N ALA A 40 8.43 11.32 10.80
CA ALA A 40 7.97 12.03 11.99
C ALA A 40 7.72 13.53 11.68
N PHE A 41 8.65 14.18 10.99
CA PHE A 41 8.54 15.59 10.61
C PHE A 41 7.31 15.85 9.73
N TYR A 42 7.14 15.10 8.64
CA TYR A 42 6.01 15.30 7.74
C TYR A 42 4.68 14.86 8.34
N THR A 43 4.68 13.90 9.26
CA THR A 43 3.49 13.57 10.04
C THR A 43 3.02 14.76 10.89
N GLN A 44 3.93 15.43 11.57
CA GLN A 44 3.58 16.61 12.37
C GLN A 44 3.12 17.78 11.50
N ALA A 45 3.82 18.03 10.38
CA ALA A 45 3.40 19.06 9.43
C ALA A 45 1.97 18.80 8.92
N PHE A 46 1.67 17.57 8.50
CA PHE A 46 0.33 17.18 8.08
C PHE A 46 -0.74 17.39 9.18
N LEU A 47 -0.40 17.04 10.43
CA LEU A 47 -1.32 17.23 11.56
C LEU A 47 -1.57 18.72 11.88
N SER A 48 -0.57 19.57 11.68
CA SER A 48 -0.73 21.03 11.77
C SER A 48 -1.63 21.54 10.65
N ASP A 49 -1.35 21.16 9.40
CA ASP A 49 -2.12 21.60 8.22
C ASP A 49 -3.62 21.26 8.35
N ILE A 50 -3.97 20.05 8.79
CA ILE A 50 -5.38 19.67 8.98
C ILE A 50 -6.04 20.44 10.15
N ALA A 51 -5.28 20.84 11.17
CA ALA A 51 -5.79 21.66 12.26
C ALA A 51 -6.06 23.10 11.78
N ASP A 52 -5.14 23.68 11.00
CA ASP A 52 -5.31 25.03 10.41
C ASP A 52 -6.51 25.09 9.46
N LEU A 53 -6.83 23.98 8.79
CA LEU A 53 -8.01 23.84 7.94
C LEU A 53 -9.30 23.48 8.71
N ASN A 54 -9.28 23.45 10.04
CA ASN A 54 -10.39 23.03 10.89
C ASN A 54 -10.90 21.60 10.57
N ILE A 55 -10.05 20.73 10.04
CA ILE A 55 -10.40 19.34 9.79
C ILE A 55 -10.35 18.56 11.10
N LYS A 56 -11.48 17.98 11.49
CA LYS A 56 -11.56 17.20 12.73
C LYS A 56 -10.57 16.04 12.69
N LYS A 57 -9.67 16.01 13.67
CA LYS A 57 -8.68 14.93 13.82
C LYS A 57 -9.34 13.54 13.84
N PRO A 58 -8.82 12.54 13.14
CA PRO A 58 -9.28 11.16 13.26
C PRO A 58 -9.20 10.64 14.68
N GLY A 59 -10.15 9.80 15.07
CA GLY A 59 -10.15 9.17 16.39
C GLY A 59 -8.93 8.25 16.61
N LYS A 60 -8.37 7.73 15.52
CA LYS A 60 -7.15 6.94 15.55
C LYS A 60 -6.29 7.24 14.33
N ILE A 61 -5.01 7.53 14.56
CA ILE A 61 -3.98 7.69 13.54
C ILE A 61 -2.96 6.58 13.77
N VAL A 62 -2.67 5.80 12.74
CA VAL A 62 -1.88 4.56 12.85
C VAL A 62 -0.73 4.58 11.85
N PRO A 63 0.52 4.70 12.33
CA PRO A 63 1.70 4.50 11.49
C PRO A 63 1.77 3.05 10.97
N ALA A 64 2.09 2.87 9.70
CA ALA A 64 2.20 1.55 9.07
C ALA A 64 3.31 0.71 9.74
N THR A 65 4.42 1.35 10.14
CA THR A 65 5.52 0.71 10.90
C THR A 65 5.07 0.06 12.20
N LYS A 66 3.96 0.50 12.81
CA LYS A 66 3.42 -0.10 14.05
C LYS A 66 2.53 -1.32 13.81
N THR A 67 2.31 -1.71 12.56
CA THR A 67 1.42 -2.82 12.19
C THR A 67 2.12 -3.95 11.40
N ILE A 68 3.44 -3.97 11.38
CA ILE A 68 4.23 -4.98 10.65
C ILE A 68 3.81 -6.42 10.99
N LYS A 69 3.58 -6.72 12.27
CA LYS A 69 3.14 -8.06 12.69
C LYS A 69 1.75 -8.41 12.15
N ASP A 70 0.84 -7.44 12.07
CA ASP A 70 -0.51 -7.62 11.54
C ASP A 70 -0.47 -7.84 10.02
N GLN A 71 0.37 -7.08 9.31
CA GLN A 71 0.64 -7.25 7.87
C GLN A 71 1.17 -8.65 7.57
N ILE A 72 2.20 -9.10 8.30
CA ILE A 72 2.74 -10.46 8.18
C ILE A 72 1.64 -11.52 8.45
N ALA A 73 0.76 -11.29 9.42
CA ALA A 73 -0.32 -12.21 9.73
C ALA A 73 -1.32 -12.35 8.56
N ILE A 74 -1.66 -11.26 7.87
CA ILE A 74 -2.51 -11.30 6.68
C ILE A 74 -1.80 -12.05 5.54
N ILE A 75 -0.53 -11.77 5.28
CA ILE A 75 0.25 -12.44 4.24
C ILE A 75 0.30 -13.95 4.50
N LYS A 76 0.50 -14.39 5.76
CA LYS A 76 0.44 -15.81 6.13
C LYS A 76 -0.90 -16.45 5.79
N LYS A 77 -2.01 -15.78 6.05
CA LYS A 77 -3.35 -16.26 5.68
C LYS A 77 -3.50 -16.39 4.16
N LEU A 78 -3.03 -15.38 3.40
CA LEU A 78 -3.07 -15.42 1.94
C LEU A 78 -2.26 -16.58 1.38
N MET A 79 -1.07 -16.84 1.93
CA MET A 79 -0.26 -18.00 1.54
C MET A 79 -0.93 -19.32 1.87
N ALA A 80 -1.47 -19.47 3.07
CA ALA A 80 -2.18 -20.68 3.49
C ALA A 80 -3.41 -20.98 2.61
N LYS A 81 -4.08 -19.95 2.09
CA LYS A 81 -5.22 -20.07 1.18
C LYS A 81 -4.83 -20.17 -0.31
N GLY A 82 -3.53 -20.12 -0.65
CA GLY A 82 -3.04 -20.23 -2.01
C GLY A 82 -3.19 -18.96 -2.85
N TYR A 83 -3.51 -17.81 -2.25
CA TYR A 83 -3.58 -16.51 -2.92
C TYR A 83 -2.23 -15.79 -3.02
N ALA A 84 -1.22 -16.26 -2.29
CA ALA A 84 0.11 -15.68 -2.33
C ALA A 84 1.18 -16.76 -2.53
N TYR A 85 2.32 -16.36 -3.09
CA TYR A 85 3.47 -17.21 -3.30
C TYR A 85 4.77 -16.42 -3.09
N ALA A 86 5.84 -17.14 -2.71
CA ALA A 86 7.15 -16.54 -2.52
C ALA A 86 8.05 -16.81 -3.74
N THR A 87 8.85 -15.81 -4.09
CA THR A 87 10.00 -15.93 -5.00
C THR A 87 11.29 -15.68 -4.22
N GLU A 88 12.40 -15.60 -4.91
CA GLU A 88 13.66 -15.18 -4.32
C GLU A 88 13.62 -13.71 -3.88
N GLN A 89 12.92 -12.84 -4.62
CA GLN A 89 12.88 -11.40 -4.41
C GLN A 89 11.74 -10.92 -3.51
N ALA A 90 10.57 -11.56 -3.56
CA ALA A 90 9.40 -11.08 -2.83
C ALA A 90 8.37 -12.18 -2.52
N VAL A 91 7.35 -11.81 -1.74
CA VAL A 91 6.08 -12.54 -1.65
C VAL A 91 5.04 -11.76 -2.44
N TYR A 92 4.45 -12.40 -3.43
CA TYR A 92 3.47 -11.79 -4.33
C TYR A 92 2.04 -12.28 -4.07
N PHE A 93 1.06 -11.42 -4.29
CA PHE A 93 -0.34 -11.81 -4.42
C PHE A 93 -0.59 -12.32 -5.85
N ALA A 94 -1.21 -13.48 -5.97
CA ALA A 94 -1.55 -14.11 -7.25
C ALA A 94 -2.90 -13.57 -7.76
N VAL A 95 -2.88 -12.50 -8.53
CA VAL A 95 -4.08 -11.77 -8.99
C VAL A 95 -5.04 -12.68 -9.75
N SER A 96 -4.53 -13.61 -10.54
CA SER A 96 -5.34 -14.58 -11.31
C SER A 96 -6.19 -15.52 -10.45
N LYS A 97 -5.90 -15.64 -9.15
CA LYS A 97 -6.68 -16.44 -8.20
C LYS A 97 -7.90 -15.70 -7.65
N PHE A 98 -7.93 -14.36 -7.71
CA PHE A 98 -9.02 -13.55 -7.19
C PHE A 98 -9.98 -13.16 -8.32
N LYS A 99 -11.14 -13.83 -8.39
CA LYS A 99 -12.08 -13.72 -9.52
C LYS A 99 -12.60 -12.31 -9.78
N ASN A 100 -12.80 -11.53 -8.74
CA ASN A 100 -13.41 -10.18 -8.83
C ASN A 100 -12.36 -9.07 -8.91
N TYR A 101 -11.10 -9.40 -9.26
CA TYR A 101 -10.05 -8.40 -9.38
C TYR A 101 -10.40 -7.36 -10.44
N GLY A 102 -10.34 -6.07 -10.07
CA GLY A 102 -10.70 -4.96 -10.95
C GLY A 102 -12.18 -4.55 -10.91
N ALA A 103 -13.03 -5.21 -10.14
CA ALA A 103 -14.45 -4.85 -10.05
C ALA A 103 -14.70 -3.38 -9.65
N LEU A 104 -13.88 -2.83 -8.73
CA LEU A 104 -13.97 -1.43 -8.32
C LEU A 104 -13.57 -0.47 -9.44
N SER A 105 -12.51 -0.78 -10.18
CA SER A 105 -11.96 0.08 -11.22
C SER A 105 -12.68 -0.05 -12.57
N GLY A 106 -13.50 -1.08 -12.75
CA GLY A 106 -14.08 -1.43 -14.06
C GLY A 106 -13.05 -1.92 -15.08
N GLN A 107 -11.78 -2.07 -14.70
CA GLN A 107 -10.70 -2.52 -15.58
C GLN A 107 -10.62 -4.04 -15.60
N SER A 108 -10.49 -4.60 -16.79
CA SER A 108 -10.21 -6.04 -16.93
C SER A 108 -8.77 -6.35 -16.51
N LEU A 109 -8.51 -7.60 -16.13
CA LEU A 109 -7.15 -8.08 -15.85
C LEU A 109 -6.23 -7.88 -17.08
N LYS A 110 -6.79 -7.98 -18.30
CA LYS A 110 -6.05 -7.75 -19.54
C LYS A 110 -5.56 -6.31 -19.69
N ASP A 111 -6.40 -5.33 -19.33
CA ASP A 111 -6.04 -3.92 -19.39
C ASP A 111 -4.92 -3.61 -18.38
N LYS A 112 -5.01 -4.20 -17.18
CA LYS A 112 -3.97 -4.08 -16.15
C LYS A 112 -2.65 -4.73 -16.55
N LEU A 113 -2.69 -5.86 -17.23
CA LEU A 113 -1.49 -6.52 -17.78
C LEU A 113 -0.79 -5.65 -18.82
N THR A 114 -1.54 -4.89 -19.61
CA THR A 114 -0.99 -3.99 -20.62
C THR A 114 -0.31 -2.79 -19.95
N ALA A 115 -0.93 -2.20 -18.93
CA ALA A 115 -0.36 -1.10 -18.16
C ALA A 115 0.89 -1.54 -17.35
N ALA A 116 0.83 -2.70 -16.70
CA ALA A 116 1.95 -3.22 -15.91
C ALA A 116 3.21 -3.51 -16.75
N ARG A 117 3.09 -3.88 -18.02
CA ARG A 117 4.24 -4.14 -18.90
C ARG A 117 5.10 -2.91 -19.18
N ALA A 118 4.58 -1.71 -19.00
CA ALA A 118 5.31 -0.47 -19.25
C ALA A 118 6.22 -0.03 -18.09
N GLU A 119 6.03 -0.53 -16.87
CA GLU A 119 6.65 0.01 -15.65
C GLU A 119 7.42 -1.01 -14.79
N VAL A 120 7.48 -2.30 -15.17
CA VAL A 120 7.94 -3.37 -14.28
C VAL A 120 9.46 -3.52 -14.25
N VAL A 121 10.06 -3.49 -13.05
CA VAL A 121 11.33 -4.16 -12.78
C VAL A 121 11.07 -5.68 -12.83
N GLU A 122 11.66 -6.36 -13.81
CA GLU A 122 11.40 -7.77 -14.07
C GLU A 122 11.93 -8.70 -12.94
N ASP A 123 11.04 -9.06 -12.00
CA ASP A 123 11.24 -10.34 -11.32
C ASP A 123 10.77 -11.47 -12.27
N LYS A 124 11.71 -12.14 -12.91
CA LYS A 124 11.44 -13.25 -13.84
C LYS A 124 10.70 -14.43 -13.20
N ALA A 125 10.68 -14.52 -11.88
CA ALA A 125 9.94 -15.54 -11.12
C ALA A 125 8.50 -15.14 -10.83
N LYS A 126 8.08 -13.91 -11.18
CA LYS A 126 6.71 -13.43 -11.08
C LYS A 126 5.80 -14.22 -12.04
N ARG A 127 4.75 -14.84 -11.52
CA ARG A 127 3.87 -15.73 -12.31
C ARG A 127 3.01 -14.98 -13.32
N ASN A 128 2.63 -13.74 -12.95
CA ASN A 128 1.83 -12.86 -13.80
C ASN A 128 2.30 -11.42 -13.60
N ALA A 129 2.38 -10.63 -14.67
CA ALA A 129 2.82 -9.24 -14.60
C ALA A 129 1.94 -8.36 -13.68
N ALA A 130 0.65 -8.69 -13.54
CA ALA A 130 -0.27 -7.99 -12.64
C ALA A 130 -0.16 -8.42 -11.17
N ASP A 131 0.60 -9.48 -10.83
CA ASP A 131 0.81 -9.86 -9.45
C ASP A 131 1.57 -8.74 -8.74
N PHE A 132 1.15 -8.37 -7.54
CA PHE A 132 1.73 -7.26 -6.78
C PHE A 132 2.40 -7.76 -5.49
N ALA A 133 3.43 -7.04 -5.05
CA ALA A 133 4.21 -7.44 -3.89
C ALA A 133 3.44 -7.20 -2.59
N LEU A 134 3.48 -8.20 -1.72
CA LEU A 134 3.00 -8.14 -0.34
C LEU A 134 4.16 -7.92 0.63
N TRP A 135 5.33 -8.46 0.30
CA TRP A 135 6.55 -8.35 1.10
C TRP A 135 7.77 -8.42 0.18
N PHE A 136 8.59 -7.40 0.18
CA PHE A 136 9.88 -7.38 -0.49
C PHE A 136 10.97 -7.97 0.39
N LYS A 137 11.90 -8.72 -0.17
CA LYS A 137 13.09 -9.22 0.53
C LYS A 137 14.30 -8.33 0.25
N LEU A 138 15.24 -8.28 1.19
CA LEU A 138 16.48 -7.52 1.02
C LEU A 138 17.46 -8.25 0.10
N VAL A 139 17.10 -8.38 -1.17
CA VAL A 139 17.94 -9.00 -2.21
C VAL A 139 17.89 -8.17 -3.50
N GLY A 140 18.89 -8.31 -4.35
CA GLY A 140 18.94 -7.63 -5.63
C GLY A 140 18.81 -6.11 -5.49
N HIS A 141 17.82 -5.52 -6.16
CA HIS A 141 17.58 -4.08 -6.15
C HIS A 141 17.24 -3.52 -4.75
N HIS A 142 16.67 -4.35 -3.87
CA HIS A 142 16.25 -3.95 -2.53
C HIS A 142 17.25 -4.29 -1.42
N ALA A 143 18.45 -4.77 -1.77
CA ALA A 143 19.44 -5.27 -0.79
C ALA A 143 19.84 -4.24 0.26
N ASN A 144 19.80 -2.96 -0.07
CA ASN A 144 20.22 -1.84 0.80
C ASN A 144 19.07 -1.04 1.40
N HIS A 145 17.81 -1.53 1.30
CA HIS A 145 16.67 -0.80 1.84
C HIS A 145 16.78 -0.64 3.36
N ILE A 146 16.68 0.61 3.83
CA ILE A 146 16.99 0.99 5.23
C ILE A 146 15.88 0.53 6.18
N MET A 147 14.61 0.71 5.79
CA MET A 147 13.46 0.38 6.63
C MET A 147 13.05 -1.07 6.41
N HIS A 148 13.52 -1.99 7.26
CA HIS A 148 13.25 -3.43 7.11
C HIS A 148 12.98 -4.13 8.44
N TRP A 149 12.31 -5.27 8.37
CA TRP A 149 11.88 -6.08 9.51
C TRP A 149 12.06 -7.57 9.23
N PRO A 150 12.23 -8.38 10.28
CA PRO A 150 12.23 -9.84 10.12
C PRO A 150 10.84 -10.35 9.74
N SER A 151 10.82 -11.33 8.85
CA SER A 151 9.60 -12.06 8.47
C SER A 151 9.89 -13.55 8.28
N PRO A 152 8.85 -14.42 8.18
CA PRO A 152 9.04 -15.83 7.87
C PRO A 152 9.66 -16.11 6.50
N TRP A 153 9.66 -15.14 5.61
CA TRP A 153 10.19 -15.25 4.24
C TRP A 153 11.57 -14.64 4.09
N GLY A 154 12.13 -14.11 5.16
CA GLY A 154 13.39 -13.39 5.24
C GLY A 154 13.21 -11.94 5.70
N VAL A 155 14.32 -11.26 5.97
CA VAL A 155 14.34 -9.84 6.29
C VAL A 155 13.87 -9.06 5.06
N GLY A 156 13.05 -8.01 5.28
CA GLY A 156 12.49 -7.23 4.20
C GLY A 156 11.51 -6.17 4.67
N PHE A 157 10.65 -5.69 3.76
CA PHE A 157 9.68 -4.64 4.03
C PHE A 157 8.35 -4.91 3.32
N PRO A 158 7.23 -4.36 3.82
CA PRO A 158 5.93 -4.60 3.22
C PRO A 158 5.77 -3.89 1.87
N GLY A 159 4.91 -4.45 1.00
CA GLY A 159 4.35 -3.72 -0.11
C GLY A 159 3.36 -2.65 0.38
N TRP A 160 3.09 -1.67 -0.45
CA TRP A 160 2.27 -0.50 -0.06
C TRP A 160 0.83 -0.85 0.35
N HIS A 161 0.21 -1.82 -0.31
CA HIS A 161 -1.23 -2.07 -0.16
C HIS A 161 -1.57 -2.87 1.11
N ILE A 162 -0.66 -3.69 1.63
CA ILE A 162 -0.91 -4.54 2.79
C ILE A 162 -1.02 -3.74 4.09
N GLU A 163 -0.44 -2.56 4.15
CA GLU A 163 -0.47 -1.67 5.30
C GLU A 163 -1.89 -1.24 5.63
N CYS A 164 -2.60 -0.68 4.64
CA CYS A 164 -3.97 -0.19 4.80
C CYS A 164 -4.94 -1.32 5.11
N SER A 165 -4.77 -2.49 4.48
CA SER A 165 -5.54 -3.68 4.81
C SER A 165 -5.36 -4.12 6.25
N ALA A 166 -4.12 -4.11 6.76
CA ALA A 166 -3.84 -4.49 8.14
C ALA A 166 -4.40 -3.47 9.14
N ILE A 167 -4.22 -2.18 8.86
CA ILE A 167 -4.69 -1.10 9.73
C ILE A 167 -6.22 -1.08 9.81
N SER A 168 -6.89 -1.10 8.67
CA SER A 168 -8.35 -1.03 8.60
C SER A 168 -9.01 -2.25 9.26
N THR A 169 -8.56 -3.44 8.91
CA THR A 169 -9.10 -4.69 9.47
C THR A 169 -8.90 -4.77 10.98
N LYS A 170 -7.72 -4.38 11.48
CA LYS A 170 -7.42 -4.41 12.92
C LYS A 170 -8.27 -3.44 13.73
N HIS A 171 -8.52 -2.24 13.20
CA HIS A 171 -9.12 -1.15 13.98
C HIS A 171 -10.59 -0.90 13.70
N LEU A 172 -11.10 -1.32 12.56
CA LEU A 172 -12.51 -1.17 12.17
C LEU A 172 -13.22 -2.52 12.06
N GLY A 173 -12.49 -3.60 11.90
CA GLY A 173 -13.05 -4.90 11.50
C GLY A 173 -13.33 -4.95 10.01
N GLN A 174 -14.00 -6.04 9.56
CA GLN A 174 -14.35 -6.25 8.15
C GLN A 174 -15.70 -6.95 8.05
N PRO A 175 -16.69 -6.42 7.26
CA PRO A 175 -16.59 -5.15 6.53
C PRO A 175 -16.74 -3.94 7.44
N PHE A 176 -16.03 -2.85 7.15
CA PHE A 176 -16.33 -1.54 7.72
C PHE A 176 -17.23 -0.71 6.79
N ASP A 177 -17.74 0.44 7.28
CA ASP A 177 -18.81 1.12 6.54
C ASP A 177 -18.28 1.85 5.30
N ILE A 178 -17.29 2.74 5.43
CA ILE A 178 -16.85 3.61 4.35
C ILE A 178 -15.32 3.59 4.23
N HIS A 179 -14.80 3.31 3.03
CA HIS A 179 -13.40 3.51 2.65
C HIS A 179 -13.28 4.74 1.75
N THR A 180 -12.31 5.60 2.03
CA THR A 180 -12.13 6.86 1.28
C THR A 180 -10.73 6.98 0.71
N GLY A 181 -10.60 7.68 -0.42
CA GLY A 181 -9.30 8.00 -1.03
C GLY A 181 -9.42 8.93 -2.22
N GLY A 182 -8.33 9.19 -2.90
CA GLY A 182 -8.33 9.88 -4.20
C GLY A 182 -8.71 8.94 -5.34
N ILE A 183 -9.13 9.49 -6.45
CA ILE A 183 -9.46 8.72 -7.67
C ILE A 183 -8.27 7.93 -8.22
N ASP A 184 -7.06 8.40 -8.00
CA ASP A 184 -5.80 7.73 -8.35
C ASP A 184 -5.61 6.39 -7.65
N LEU A 185 -6.25 6.19 -6.50
CA LEU A 185 -6.16 4.93 -5.74
C LEU A 185 -7.08 3.82 -6.29
N ILE A 186 -8.09 4.16 -7.07
CA ILE A 186 -9.09 3.20 -7.59
C ILE A 186 -8.41 2.09 -8.41
N GLY A 187 -7.57 2.50 -9.35
CA GLY A 187 -6.97 1.60 -10.33
C GLY A 187 -6.01 0.57 -9.72
N THR A 188 -5.31 0.91 -8.68
CA THR A 188 -4.22 0.09 -8.12
C THR A 188 -4.41 -0.17 -6.63
N HIS A 189 -4.29 0.86 -5.79
CA HIS A 189 -4.20 0.71 -4.34
C HIS A 189 -5.45 0.06 -3.74
N HIS A 190 -6.63 0.64 -3.94
CA HIS A 190 -7.88 0.12 -3.37
C HIS A 190 -8.30 -1.22 -4.01
N THR A 191 -8.04 -1.40 -5.31
CA THR A 191 -8.27 -2.69 -5.97
C THR A 191 -7.41 -3.79 -5.35
N ASN A 192 -6.15 -3.50 -5.01
CA ASN A 192 -5.25 -4.44 -4.35
C ASN A 192 -5.63 -4.68 -2.88
N GLU A 193 -6.07 -3.64 -2.16
CA GLU A 193 -6.60 -3.81 -0.81
C GLU A 193 -7.83 -4.72 -0.77
N ILE A 194 -8.78 -4.55 -1.71
CA ILE A 194 -9.94 -5.45 -1.85
C ILE A 194 -9.46 -6.88 -2.05
N ALA A 195 -8.59 -7.11 -3.03
CA ALA A 195 -8.14 -8.44 -3.37
C ALA A 195 -7.48 -9.15 -2.18
N GLN A 196 -6.54 -8.50 -1.50
CA GLN A 196 -5.83 -9.13 -0.39
C GLN A 196 -6.69 -9.29 0.87
N SER A 197 -7.53 -8.31 1.19
CA SER A 197 -8.37 -8.37 2.40
C SER A 197 -9.51 -9.37 2.23
N GLU A 198 -10.21 -9.35 1.09
CA GLU A 198 -11.32 -10.26 0.85
C GLU A 198 -10.84 -11.71 0.69
N ALA A 199 -9.70 -11.93 0.02
CA ALA A 199 -9.08 -13.26 -0.04
C ALA A 199 -8.62 -13.77 1.32
N ALA A 200 -8.11 -12.89 2.20
CA ALA A 200 -7.65 -13.28 3.53
C ALA A 200 -8.79 -13.62 4.50
N PHE A 201 -9.92 -12.92 4.41
CA PHE A 201 -10.98 -12.97 5.43
C PHE A 201 -12.34 -13.47 4.93
N ASP A 202 -12.53 -13.76 3.65
CA ASP A 202 -13.78 -14.20 3.01
C ASP A 202 -14.97 -13.26 3.27
N LYS A 203 -14.70 -11.97 3.34
CA LYS A 203 -15.69 -10.92 3.58
C LYS A 203 -15.34 -9.67 2.78
N PRO A 204 -16.33 -8.87 2.34
CA PRO A 204 -16.08 -7.57 1.74
C PRO A 204 -15.21 -6.69 2.65
N LEU A 205 -14.29 -5.92 2.10
CA LEU A 205 -13.42 -5.03 2.89
C LEU A 205 -14.23 -3.85 3.46
N ALA A 206 -14.99 -3.17 2.61
CA ALA A 206 -15.85 -2.06 2.98
C ALA A 206 -17.22 -2.15 2.29
N LYS A 207 -18.24 -1.50 2.88
CA LYS A 207 -19.59 -1.46 2.30
C LYS A 207 -19.69 -0.40 1.20
N TYR A 208 -19.05 0.76 1.41
CA TYR A 208 -19.09 1.90 0.51
C TYR A 208 -17.68 2.43 0.23
N TRP A 209 -17.46 2.84 -1.01
CA TRP A 209 -16.21 3.43 -1.49
C TRP A 209 -16.48 4.87 -1.91
N LEU A 210 -15.68 5.79 -1.39
CA LEU A 210 -15.82 7.22 -1.69
C LEU A 210 -14.48 7.75 -2.19
N HIS A 211 -14.49 8.29 -3.42
CA HIS A 211 -13.27 8.80 -4.04
C HIS A 211 -13.44 10.27 -4.39
N ALA A 212 -12.46 11.07 -3.98
CA ALA A 212 -12.40 12.49 -4.29
C ALA A 212 -11.53 12.74 -5.52
N GLU A 213 -11.99 13.64 -6.38
CA GLU A 213 -11.19 14.20 -7.45
C GLU A 213 -10.02 15.05 -6.92
N PHE A 214 -9.05 15.32 -7.77
CA PHE A 214 -7.95 16.21 -7.43
C PHE A 214 -8.42 17.65 -7.31
N LEU A 215 -7.92 18.36 -6.30
CA LEU A 215 -8.03 19.80 -6.27
C LEU A 215 -7.10 20.38 -7.36
N LEU A 216 -7.69 21.14 -8.28
CA LEU A 216 -6.97 21.76 -9.38
C LEU A 216 -6.74 23.23 -9.12
N ILE A 217 -5.53 23.70 -9.40
CA ILE A 217 -5.17 25.11 -9.49
C ILE A 217 -4.62 25.37 -10.89
N ASP A 218 -5.22 26.30 -11.61
CA ASP A 218 -4.85 26.61 -13.00
C ASP A 218 -4.81 25.37 -13.91
N LYS A 219 -5.79 24.49 -13.76
CA LYS A 219 -5.94 23.20 -14.48
C LYS A 219 -4.86 22.16 -14.17
N ALA A 220 -3.96 22.42 -13.25
CA ALA A 220 -2.97 21.46 -12.78
C ALA A 220 -3.35 20.88 -11.42
N LYS A 221 -2.98 19.63 -11.15
CA LYS A 221 -3.14 19.01 -9.82
C LYS A 221 -2.38 19.83 -8.80
N MET A 222 -3.06 20.28 -7.74
CA MET A 222 -2.41 20.93 -6.61
C MET A 222 -1.38 19.99 -5.99
N ALA A 223 -0.16 20.44 -5.87
CA ALA A 223 0.94 19.71 -5.27
C ALA A 223 1.74 20.64 -4.34
N LYS A 224 2.52 20.04 -3.45
CA LYS A 224 3.54 20.81 -2.70
C LYS A 224 4.60 21.24 -3.71
N SER A 225 4.86 22.54 -3.79
CA SER A 225 5.91 23.13 -4.61
C SER A 225 7.29 22.84 -4.02
#